data_c94aaa3736b79fcdfc281bed3aab7d3f
#
_entry.id   c94aaa3736b79fcdfc281bed3aab7d3f
#
_cell.length_a   1.000
_cell.length_b   1.000
_cell.length_c   1.000
_cell.angle_alpha   90.00
_cell.angle_beta   90.00
_cell.angle_gamma   90.00
#
_symmetry.space_group_name_H-M   'P 1'
#
loop_
_entity.id
_entity.type
_entity.pdbx_description
1 polymer ?
#
loop_
_entity_poly.entity_id
_entity_poly.type
_entity_poly.pdbx_seq_one_letter_code
_entity_poly.pdbx_strand_id
1 'polypeptide(L)'
;MKQSRYSLGLGRLAVMLAAQCFAAAGGLYAGAGVAHAASALDNAAANTSDNANITTLIFVRHGEKPAEGLGQLDCKGLNRALALPAVIAAKYGKPDAVYAPDPGEQKDDRGHAYYYVRPLATVEPTAIQFGLPIQTPYGHSHTDALEKTLLDPSLRNRTVLIGWEHREIETMVRKIVAGHGGAASDVPKWKSADFDSIYVVRVDWSSGTPVVRFKHDREDLDGVSDECPCAGLPAPKPPAQ
;
A
#
# COMPACT_ATOMS: atom_id res chain seq x y z
N MET A 1 0.12 35.48 -41.19
CA MET A 1 0.39 36.87 -40.74
C MET A 1 -0.64 37.24 -39.71
N LYS A 2 -0.24 37.35 -38.45
CA LYS A 2 -0.59 38.28 -37.37
C LYS A 2 -0.18 37.68 -36.04
N GLN A 3 0.99 38.15 -35.58
CA GLN A 3 1.43 37.91 -34.19
C GLN A 3 0.67 38.90 -33.30
N SER A 4 0.18 38.43 -32.17
CA SER A 4 -0.25 39.29 -31.07
C SER A 4 0.62 39.02 -29.85
N ARG A 5 1.40 40.06 -29.51
CA ARG A 5 2.23 40.14 -28.30
C ARG A 5 1.33 40.65 -27.17
N TYR A 6 1.35 40.00 -26.01
CA TYR A 6 0.86 40.61 -24.78
C TYR A 6 2.02 40.78 -23.79
N SER A 7 2.08 42.00 -23.34
CA SER A 7 3.08 42.65 -22.49
C SER A 7 2.96 42.24 -21.02
N LEU A 8 4.13 42.14 -20.37
CA LEU A 8 4.30 41.98 -18.93
C LEU A 8 3.71 43.14 -18.14
N GLY A 9 2.99 42.84 -17.06
CA GLY A 9 2.66 43.77 -15.98
C GLY A 9 3.25 43.25 -14.67
N LEU A 10 4.38 43.88 -14.23
CA LEU A 10 4.92 43.68 -12.88
C LEU A 10 4.06 44.49 -11.87
N GLY A 11 3.35 43.80 -11.00
CA GLY A 11 2.72 44.37 -9.81
C GLY A 11 3.55 44.03 -8.56
N ARG A 12 4.32 44.99 -8.08
CA ARG A 12 4.99 44.95 -6.76
C ARG A 12 3.93 45.19 -5.68
N LEU A 13 3.70 44.21 -4.82
CA LEU A 13 2.92 44.39 -3.59
C LEU A 13 3.90 44.48 -2.41
N ALA A 14 3.93 45.68 -1.81
CA ALA A 14 4.70 45.95 -0.60
C ALA A 14 3.98 45.36 0.62
N VAL A 15 4.66 44.54 1.40
CA VAL A 15 4.19 44.08 2.71
C VAL A 15 4.72 45.04 3.77
N MET A 16 3.82 45.79 4.41
CA MET A 16 4.11 46.60 5.58
C MET A 16 4.23 45.70 6.82
N LEU A 17 5.39 45.79 7.48
CA LEU A 17 5.59 45.29 8.84
C LEU A 17 4.89 46.24 9.81
N ALA A 18 3.95 45.75 10.59
CA ALA A 18 3.47 46.39 11.79
C ALA A 18 4.14 45.75 13.01
N ALA A 19 5.11 46.45 13.59
CA ALA A 19 5.67 46.08 14.89
C ALA A 19 4.73 46.61 15.98
N GLN A 20 4.17 45.72 16.81
CA GLN A 20 3.55 46.12 18.06
C GLN A 20 4.37 45.59 19.24
N CYS A 21 4.95 46.57 19.98
CA CYS A 21 5.54 46.32 21.27
C CYS A 21 4.47 46.06 22.33
N PHE A 22 4.57 44.94 23.02
CA PHE A 22 3.95 44.77 24.33
C PHE A 22 5.03 44.43 25.35
N ALA A 23 5.13 45.33 26.34
CA ALA A 23 6.05 45.22 27.45
C ALA A 23 5.44 44.39 28.59
N ALA A 24 6.26 43.53 29.13
CA ALA A 24 6.41 43.09 30.51
C ALA A 24 5.16 42.72 31.35
N ALA A 25 5.03 41.45 31.63
CA ALA A 25 4.74 40.97 33.01
C ALA A 25 5.47 39.62 33.18
N GLY A 26 6.36 39.56 34.17
CA GLY A 26 7.20 38.42 34.45
C GLY A 26 6.40 37.26 35.05
N GLY A 27 6.73 36.06 34.59
CA GLY A 27 6.30 34.82 35.14
C GLY A 27 7.33 33.74 34.79
N LEU A 28 8.14 33.37 35.78
CA LEU A 28 9.07 32.23 35.70
C LEU A 28 8.29 30.94 35.51
N TYR A 29 8.30 30.40 34.28
CA TYR A 29 8.08 28.99 34.04
C TYR A 29 9.24 28.49 33.17
N ALA A 30 10.28 28.07 33.87
CA ALA A 30 11.43 27.44 33.25
C ALA A 30 11.14 25.93 33.02
N GLY A 31 11.28 25.46 31.79
CA GLY A 31 12.04 24.25 31.58
C GLY A 31 11.35 22.91 31.59
N ALA A 32 10.25 22.68 30.83
CA ALA A 32 9.84 21.31 30.52
C ALA A 32 9.44 21.03 29.04
N GLY A 33 9.36 22.08 28.21
CA GLY A 33 8.86 21.92 26.82
C GLY A 33 9.92 21.61 25.76
N VAL A 34 11.19 21.90 26.01
CA VAL A 34 12.24 21.82 24.97
C VAL A 34 12.86 20.42 24.85
N ALA A 35 12.88 19.66 25.95
CA ALA A 35 13.47 18.31 25.97
C ALA A 35 12.62 17.28 25.22
N HIS A 36 11.29 17.44 25.15
CA HIS A 36 10.41 16.50 24.43
C HIS A 36 10.41 16.71 22.91
N ALA A 37 10.67 17.94 22.44
CA ALA A 37 10.74 18.22 20.99
C ALA A 37 12.05 17.71 20.37
N ALA A 38 13.17 17.82 21.10
CA ALA A 38 14.47 17.31 20.64
C ALA A 38 14.47 15.77 20.55
N SER A 39 13.91 15.07 21.55
CA SER A 39 13.84 13.59 21.53
C SER A 39 12.90 13.05 20.44
N ALA A 40 11.85 13.80 20.06
CA ALA A 40 10.97 13.41 18.95
C ALA A 40 11.65 13.57 17.58
N LEU A 41 12.47 14.59 17.41
CA LEU A 41 13.25 14.81 16.19
C LEU A 41 14.41 13.82 16.07
N ASP A 42 15.07 13.47 17.17
CA ASP A 42 16.13 12.47 17.19
C ASP A 42 15.58 11.07 16.92
N ASN A 43 14.39 10.72 17.45
CA ASN A 43 13.72 9.46 17.16
C ASN A 43 13.21 9.38 15.69
N ALA A 44 12.77 10.51 15.11
CA ALA A 44 12.37 10.55 13.70
C ALA A 44 13.59 10.42 12.78
N ALA A 45 14.71 11.04 13.12
CA ALA A 45 15.96 10.92 12.37
C ALA A 45 16.59 9.52 12.50
N ALA A 46 16.55 8.90 13.67
CA ALA A 46 17.01 7.53 13.89
C ALA A 46 16.17 6.52 13.07
N ASN A 47 14.83 6.69 13.05
CA ASN A 47 13.95 5.84 12.24
C ASN A 47 14.16 6.00 10.72
N THR A 48 14.60 7.18 10.25
CA THR A 48 14.91 7.37 8.82
C THR A 48 16.26 6.78 8.44
N SER A 49 17.25 6.76 9.32
CA SER A 49 18.55 6.13 9.05
C SER A 49 18.46 4.60 9.06
N ASP A 50 17.64 4.00 9.90
CA ASP A 50 17.44 2.54 9.97
C ASP A 50 16.69 1.96 8.76
N ASN A 51 16.01 2.81 7.99
CA ASN A 51 15.30 2.40 6.76
C ASN A 51 16.11 2.62 5.49
N ALA A 52 17.28 3.26 5.57
CA ALA A 52 18.11 3.67 4.44
C ALA A 52 18.66 2.52 3.63
N ASN A 53 18.24 1.40 3.49
CA ASN A 53 18.57 0.27 2.62
C ASN A 53 17.54 -0.86 2.74
N ILE A 54 16.34 -0.55 3.24
CA ILE A 54 15.31 -1.56 3.46
C ILE A 54 14.26 -1.46 2.37
N THR A 55 13.99 -2.57 1.69
CA THR A 55 12.74 -2.73 0.92
C THR A 55 11.69 -3.35 1.83
N THR A 56 10.51 -2.78 1.88
CA THR A 56 9.37 -3.34 2.61
C THR A 56 8.34 -3.86 1.61
N LEU A 57 8.16 -5.17 1.57
CA LEU A 57 7.17 -5.86 0.73
C LEU A 57 5.97 -6.21 1.60
N ILE A 58 4.78 -5.74 1.20
CA ILE A 58 3.52 -5.92 1.92
C ILE A 58 2.62 -6.77 1.05
N PHE A 59 2.39 -8.02 1.46
CA PHE A 59 1.53 -8.94 0.73
C PHE A 59 0.18 -9.02 1.39
N VAL A 60 -0.86 -8.73 0.62
CA VAL A 60 -2.26 -8.91 1.00
C VAL A 60 -2.92 -9.92 0.07
N ARG A 61 -3.80 -10.72 0.60
CA ARG A 61 -4.65 -11.58 -0.20
C ARG A 61 -5.75 -10.75 -0.85
N HIS A 62 -6.23 -11.17 -2.03
CA HIS A 62 -7.49 -10.62 -2.56
C HIS A 62 -8.63 -10.76 -1.54
N GLY A 63 -9.55 -9.81 -1.50
CA GLY A 63 -10.74 -9.83 -0.65
C GLY A 63 -11.65 -11.04 -0.91
N GLU A 64 -12.71 -11.16 -0.15
CA GLU A 64 -13.71 -12.22 -0.23
C GLU A 64 -14.31 -12.31 -1.64
N LYS A 65 -14.81 -13.50 -2.01
CA LYS A 65 -15.32 -13.78 -3.34
C LYS A 65 -16.68 -14.48 -3.28
N PRO A 66 -17.52 -14.33 -4.33
CA PRO A 66 -18.77 -15.08 -4.44
C PRO A 66 -18.56 -16.60 -4.37
N ALA A 67 -19.58 -17.32 -3.92
CA ALA A 67 -19.54 -18.78 -3.87
C ALA A 67 -19.25 -19.41 -5.24
N GLU A 68 -19.74 -18.79 -6.32
CA GLU A 68 -19.53 -19.18 -7.71
C GLU A 68 -18.12 -18.84 -8.21
N GLY A 69 -17.39 -17.98 -7.51
CA GLY A 69 -16.05 -17.51 -7.86
C GLY A 69 -16.04 -16.30 -8.76
N LEU A 70 -16.53 -16.40 -9.98
CA LEU A 70 -16.71 -15.34 -11.01
C LEU A 70 -15.46 -14.48 -11.32
N GLY A 71 -14.29 -14.83 -10.81
CA GLY A 71 -13.06 -14.05 -11.00
C GLY A 71 -13.01 -12.72 -10.23
N GLN A 72 -14.08 -12.28 -9.56
CA GLN A 72 -14.26 -10.98 -8.92
C GLN A 72 -14.45 -11.07 -7.40
N LEU A 73 -14.50 -9.92 -6.72
CA LEU A 73 -14.85 -9.80 -5.30
C LEU A 73 -16.37 -9.94 -5.10
N ASP A 74 -16.78 -10.37 -3.90
CA ASP A 74 -18.12 -10.15 -3.40
C ASP A 74 -18.25 -8.77 -2.70
N CYS A 75 -19.41 -8.47 -2.11
CA CYS A 75 -19.65 -7.20 -1.45
C CYS A 75 -18.75 -7.00 -0.24
N LYS A 76 -18.47 -8.05 0.54
CA LYS A 76 -17.55 -7.98 1.68
C LYS A 76 -16.13 -7.70 1.21
N GLY A 77 -15.67 -8.41 0.18
CA GLY A 77 -14.36 -8.18 -0.41
C GLY A 77 -14.19 -6.77 -0.99
N LEU A 78 -15.26 -6.21 -1.57
CA LEU A 78 -15.25 -4.82 -2.03
C LEU A 78 -15.17 -3.84 -0.85
N ASN A 79 -15.91 -4.06 0.24
CA ASN A 79 -15.83 -3.23 1.44
C ASN A 79 -14.44 -3.30 2.07
N ARG A 80 -13.83 -4.51 2.13
CA ARG A 80 -12.43 -4.69 2.57
C ARG A 80 -11.47 -3.89 1.69
N ALA A 81 -11.60 -3.98 0.37
CA ALA A 81 -10.76 -3.24 -0.58
C ALA A 81 -10.86 -1.71 -0.38
N LEU A 82 -12.07 -1.19 -0.12
CA LEU A 82 -12.32 0.22 0.16
C LEU A 82 -11.75 0.68 1.52
N ALA A 83 -11.63 -0.21 2.50
CA ALA A 83 -11.07 0.09 3.81
C ALA A 83 -9.53 -0.07 3.85
N LEU A 84 -8.95 -0.89 2.97
CA LEU A 84 -7.53 -1.21 2.93
C LEU A 84 -6.60 0.02 2.85
N PRO A 85 -6.91 1.10 2.10
CA PRO A 85 -6.04 2.27 2.04
C PRO A 85 -5.71 2.88 3.39
N ALA A 86 -6.70 2.95 4.31
CA ALA A 86 -6.50 3.48 5.65
C ALA A 86 -5.58 2.57 6.49
N VAL A 87 -5.71 1.25 6.36
CA VAL A 87 -4.86 0.27 7.03
C VAL A 87 -3.41 0.40 6.55
N ILE A 88 -3.20 0.44 5.25
CA ILE A 88 -1.86 0.57 4.65
C ILE A 88 -1.22 1.90 5.08
N ALA A 89 -1.96 3.01 5.02
CA ALA A 89 -1.48 4.32 5.46
C ALA A 89 -1.05 4.32 6.93
N ALA A 90 -1.87 3.74 7.81
CA ALA A 90 -1.62 3.75 9.25
C ALA A 90 -0.45 2.84 9.65
N LYS A 91 -0.32 1.66 9.02
CA LYS A 91 0.69 0.65 9.41
C LYS A 91 2.04 0.80 8.71
N TYR A 92 2.04 1.27 7.46
CA TYR A 92 3.22 1.25 6.58
C TYR A 92 3.50 2.57 5.87
N GLY A 93 2.59 3.55 5.96
CA GLY A 93 2.69 4.79 5.22
C GLY A 93 2.26 4.65 3.75
N LYS A 94 2.67 5.61 2.93
CA LYS A 94 2.40 5.61 1.48
C LYS A 94 3.27 4.56 0.78
N PRO A 95 2.69 3.61 0.02
CA PRO A 95 3.49 2.74 -0.85
C PRO A 95 4.17 3.54 -1.97
N ASP A 96 5.30 3.02 -2.46
CA ASP A 96 5.99 3.54 -3.65
C ASP A 96 5.52 2.84 -4.93
N ALA A 97 5.04 1.60 -4.81
CA ALA A 97 4.54 0.80 -5.92
C ALA A 97 3.42 -0.16 -5.49
N VAL A 98 2.54 -0.50 -6.42
CA VAL A 98 1.46 -1.47 -6.22
C VAL A 98 1.51 -2.50 -7.33
N TYR A 99 1.47 -3.80 -6.95
CA TYR A 99 1.47 -4.92 -7.87
C TYR A 99 0.22 -5.76 -7.73
N ALA A 100 -0.30 -6.25 -8.85
CA ALA A 100 -1.36 -7.26 -8.94
C ALA A 100 -1.10 -8.16 -10.15
N PRO A 101 -1.71 -9.37 -10.23
CA PRO A 101 -1.64 -10.20 -11.43
C PRO A 101 -2.26 -9.51 -12.64
N ASP A 102 -1.79 -9.90 -13.83
CA ASP A 102 -2.39 -9.49 -15.10
C ASP A 102 -3.88 -9.88 -15.15
N PRO A 103 -4.81 -8.90 -15.19
CA PRO A 103 -6.23 -9.18 -15.25
C PRO A 103 -6.68 -9.74 -16.61
N GLY A 104 -5.82 -9.71 -17.62
CA GLY A 104 -6.03 -10.32 -18.93
C GLY A 104 -5.93 -11.84 -18.92
N GLU A 105 -5.36 -12.44 -17.86
CA GLU A 105 -5.32 -13.89 -17.70
C GLU A 105 -6.57 -14.45 -17.04
N GLN A 106 -6.98 -15.65 -17.51
CA GLN A 106 -8.07 -16.39 -16.91
C GLN A 106 -7.52 -17.42 -15.91
N LYS A 107 -8.29 -17.64 -14.84
CA LYS A 107 -8.05 -18.67 -13.84
C LYS A 107 -9.30 -19.54 -13.70
N ASP A 108 -9.11 -20.85 -13.56
CA ASP A 108 -10.21 -21.74 -13.18
C ASP A 108 -10.72 -21.39 -11.77
N ASP A 109 -12.02 -21.22 -11.67
CA ASP A 109 -12.72 -21.01 -10.42
C ASP A 109 -14.02 -21.82 -10.47
N ARG A 110 -14.02 -22.95 -9.76
CA ARG A 110 -15.11 -23.93 -9.71
C ARG A 110 -15.48 -24.57 -11.07
N GLY A 111 -14.48 -24.87 -11.89
CA GLY A 111 -14.65 -25.51 -13.19
C GLY A 111 -15.01 -24.57 -14.33
N HIS A 112 -14.93 -23.26 -14.10
CA HIS A 112 -15.11 -22.25 -15.13
C HIS A 112 -13.92 -21.30 -15.17
N ALA A 113 -13.47 -20.95 -16.36
CA ALA A 113 -12.40 -19.98 -16.54
C ALA A 113 -12.95 -18.56 -16.53
N TYR A 114 -12.48 -17.73 -15.60
CA TYR A 114 -12.83 -16.32 -15.50
C TYR A 114 -11.57 -15.45 -15.51
N TYR A 115 -11.65 -14.23 -16.02
CA TYR A 115 -10.62 -13.22 -15.85
C TYR A 115 -10.39 -12.97 -14.36
N TYR A 116 -9.11 -13.02 -13.95
CA TYR A 116 -8.75 -13.04 -12.54
C TYR A 116 -8.52 -11.62 -12.00
N VAL A 117 -9.61 -10.85 -11.84
CA VAL A 117 -9.56 -9.43 -11.48
C VAL A 117 -9.54 -9.15 -9.97
N ARG A 118 -9.87 -10.14 -9.11
CA ARG A 118 -9.97 -9.96 -7.65
C ARG A 118 -8.76 -9.28 -7.00
N PRO A 119 -7.51 -9.71 -7.24
CA PRO A 119 -6.36 -9.09 -6.58
C PRO A 119 -6.16 -7.64 -6.99
N LEU A 120 -6.35 -7.31 -8.27
CA LEU A 120 -6.32 -5.95 -8.77
C LEU A 120 -7.38 -5.11 -8.07
N ALA A 121 -8.65 -5.54 -8.09
CA ALA A 121 -9.76 -4.85 -7.44
C ALA A 121 -9.56 -4.64 -5.93
N THR A 122 -8.78 -5.52 -5.26
CA THR A 122 -8.46 -5.38 -3.84
C THR A 122 -7.48 -4.22 -3.58
N VAL A 123 -6.46 -4.06 -4.42
CA VAL A 123 -5.42 -3.04 -4.19
C VAL A 123 -5.68 -1.73 -4.94
N GLU A 124 -6.63 -1.72 -5.88
CA GLU A 124 -6.96 -0.56 -6.69
C GLU A 124 -7.38 0.67 -5.87
N PRO A 125 -8.26 0.57 -4.84
CA PRO A 125 -8.58 1.71 -4.00
C PRO A 125 -7.35 2.31 -3.31
N THR A 126 -6.38 1.48 -2.91
CA THR A 126 -5.11 1.95 -2.34
C THR A 126 -4.26 2.68 -3.39
N ALA A 127 -4.16 2.15 -4.59
CA ALA A 127 -3.45 2.80 -5.68
C ALA A 127 -4.08 4.16 -6.04
N ILE A 128 -5.41 4.23 -6.12
CA ILE A 128 -6.16 5.48 -6.36
C ILE A 128 -5.89 6.49 -5.23
N GLN A 129 -6.02 6.08 -3.97
CA GLN A 129 -5.80 6.95 -2.80
C GLN A 129 -4.42 7.62 -2.80
N PHE A 130 -3.39 6.88 -3.24
CA PHE A 130 -2.02 7.38 -3.24
C PHE A 130 -1.54 7.91 -4.60
N GLY A 131 -2.39 7.90 -5.64
CA GLY A 131 -2.06 8.37 -6.98
C GLY A 131 -0.98 7.53 -7.65
N LEU A 132 -1.04 6.20 -7.51
CA LEU A 132 -0.07 5.26 -8.05
C LEU A 132 -0.64 4.44 -9.20
N PRO A 133 0.14 4.13 -10.24
CA PRO A 133 -0.23 3.11 -11.20
C PRO A 133 -0.14 1.71 -10.57
N ILE A 134 -1.02 0.79 -11.00
CA ILE A 134 -0.90 -0.62 -10.62
C ILE A 134 -0.05 -1.33 -11.68
N GLN A 135 0.98 -2.03 -11.22
CA GLN A 135 1.83 -2.84 -12.07
C GLN A 135 1.24 -4.24 -12.22
N THR A 136 0.96 -4.66 -13.46
CA THR A 136 0.37 -5.97 -13.77
C THR A 136 1.18 -6.74 -14.82
N PRO A 137 2.52 -6.83 -14.70
CA PRO A 137 3.35 -7.43 -15.76
C PRO A 137 3.34 -8.95 -15.77
N TYR A 138 2.76 -9.60 -14.75
CA TYR A 138 2.83 -11.04 -14.56
C TYR A 138 1.46 -11.65 -14.34
N GLY A 139 1.21 -12.80 -14.96
CA GLY A 139 0.04 -13.62 -14.69
C GLY A 139 0.05 -14.20 -13.27
N HIS A 140 -1.12 -14.64 -12.82
CA HIS A 140 -1.33 -15.08 -11.44
C HIS A 140 -0.41 -16.22 -10.97
N SER A 141 0.05 -17.08 -11.87
CA SER A 141 0.96 -18.21 -11.62
C SER A 141 2.45 -17.89 -11.89
N HIS A 142 2.77 -16.71 -12.43
CA HIS A 142 4.16 -16.33 -12.76
C HIS A 142 4.89 -15.71 -11.55
N THR A 143 4.80 -16.36 -10.40
CA THR A 143 5.34 -15.87 -9.12
C THR A 143 6.86 -15.83 -9.06
N ASP A 144 7.57 -16.69 -9.82
CA ASP A 144 9.03 -16.64 -9.91
C ASP A 144 9.54 -15.35 -10.58
N ALA A 145 8.83 -14.86 -11.61
CA ALA A 145 9.16 -13.60 -12.25
C ALA A 145 8.85 -12.40 -11.34
N LEU A 146 7.73 -12.44 -10.61
CA LEU A 146 7.39 -11.44 -9.61
C LEU A 146 8.43 -11.42 -8.48
N GLU A 147 8.81 -12.57 -7.92
CA GLU A 147 9.83 -12.70 -6.88
C GLU A 147 11.15 -12.04 -7.29
N LYS A 148 11.61 -12.34 -8.51
CA LYS A 148 12.83 -11.73 -9.06
C LYS A 148 12.74 -10.20 -9.11
N THR A 149 11.58 -9.66 -9.49
CA THR A 149 11.35 -8.20 -9.50
C THR A 149 11.32 -7.62 -8.10
N LEU A 150 10.66 -8.28 -7.14
CA LEU A 150 10.56 -7.82 -5.77
C LEU A 150 11.89 -7.85 -5.01
N LEU A 151 12.82 -8.67 -5.45
CA LEU A 151 14.20 -8.77 -4.94
C LEU A 151 15.22 -8.00 -5.79
N ASP A 152 14.78 -7.11 -6.67
CA ASP A 152 15.67 -6.26 -7.45
C ASP A 152 16.19 -5.09 -6.57
N PRO A 153 17.52 -4.82 -6.59
CA PRO A 153 18.12 -3.71 -5.83
C PRO A 153 17.57 -2.32 -6.18
N SER A 154 16.90 -2.14 -7.31
CA SER A 154 16.23 -0.88 -7.66
C SER A 154 15.05 -0.54 -6.73
N LEU A 155 14.55 -1.54 -5.99
CA LEU A 155 13.51 -1.36 -4.97
C LEU A 155 14.06 -1.01 -3.58
N ARG A 156 15.35 -0.74 -3.43
CA ARG A 156 15.90 -0.23 -2.15
C ARG A 156 15.15 1.01 -1.70
N ASN A 157 14.89 1.11 -0.40
CA ASN A 157 14.15 2.21 0.22
C ASN A 157 12.70 2.34 -0.27
N ARG A 158 12.14 1.28 -0.83
CA ARG A 158 10.76 1.28 -1.33
C ARG A 158 9.85 0.45 -0.45
N THR A 159 8.64 0.94 -0.31
CA THR A 159 7.51 0.18 0.24
C THR A 159 6.63 -0.26 -0.92
N VAL A 160 6.43 -1.55 -1.06
CA VAL A 160 5.68 -2.15 -2.18
C VAL A 160 4.48 -2.90 -1.64
N LEU A 161 3.28 -2.58 -2.15
CA LEU A 161 2.05 -3.32 -1.87
C LEU A 161 1.82 -4.35 -2.98
N ILE A 162 1.56 -5.60 -2.60
CA ILE A 162 1.32 -6.70 -3.52
C ILE A 162 0.00 -7.38 -3.17
N GLY A 163 -0.99 -7.29 -4.06
CA GLY A 163 -2.25 -8.03 -3.95
C GLY A 163 -2.20 -9.31 -4.78
N TRP A 164 -2.36 -10.48 -4.14
CA TRP A 164 -2.23 -11.77 -4.84
C TRP A 164 -3.15 -12.87 -4.29
N GLU A 165 -2.95 -14.11 -4.74
CA GLU A 165 -3.60 -15.31 -4.23
C GLU A 165 -2.81 -15.86 -3.02
N HIS A 166 -3.50 -16.25 -1.94
CA HIS A 166 -2.86 -16.58 -0.66
C HIS A 166 -1.86 -17.74 -0.71
N ARG A 167 -2.11 -18.78 -1.54
CA ARG A 167 -1.18 -19.92 -1.66
C ARG A 167 0.07 -19.54 -2.43
N GLU A 168 -0.09 -18.71 -3.45
CA GLU A 168 1.03 -18.16 -4.22
C GLU A 168 1.87 -17.22 -3.36
N ILE A 169 1.22 -16.38 -2.54
CA ILE A 169 1.92 -15.53 -1.55
C ILE A 169 2.68 -16.39 -0.55
N GLU A 170 2.03 -17.39 0.05
CA GLU A 170 2.67 -18.29 1.02
C GLU A 170 3.92 -18.95 0.43
N THR A 171 3.78 -19.53 -0.77
CA THR A 171 4.87 -20.23 -1.46
C THR A 171 6.03 -19.29 -1.77
N MET A 172 5.75 -18.13 -2.34
CA MET A 172 6.75 -17.14 -2.70
C MET A 172 7.46 -16.57 -1.46
N VAL A 173 6.71 -16.17 -0.43
CA VAL A 173 7.29 -15.60 0.79
C VAL A 173 8.16 -16.62 1.54
N ARG A 174 7.73 -17.89 1.62
CA ARG A 174 8.56 -18.97 2.18
C ARG A 174 9.87 -19.15 1.42
N LYS A 175 9.83 -19.11 0.09
CA LYS A 175 11.01 -19.21 -0.75
C LYS A 175 11.94 -18.02 -0.55
N ILE A 176 11.41 -16.80 -0.52
CA ILE A 176 12.17 -15.57 -0.25
C ILE A 176 12.87 -15.66 1.10
N VAL A 177 12.13 -16.00 2.17
CA VAL A 177 12.68 -16.08 3.54
C VAL A 177 13.77 -17.15 3.63
N ALA A 178 13.52 -18.35 3.12
CA ALA A 178 14.48 -19.45 3.16
C ALA A 178 15.76 -19.16 2.33
N GLY A 179 15.64 -18.45 1.22
CA GLY A 179 16.76 -18.08 0.37
C GLY A 179 17.66 -16.96 0.92
N HIS A 180 17.22 -16.25 1.98
CA HIS A 180 17.88 -15.03 2.45
C HIS A 180 18.04 -14.97 3.98
N GLY A 181 18.40 -16.08 4.59
CA GLY A 181 18.84 -16.16 5.98
C GLY A 181 17.76 -16.48 7.01
N GLY A 182 16.50 -16.69 6.62
CA GLY A 182 15.43 -17.16 7.50
C GLY A 182 15.10 -18.64 7.27
N ALA A 183 14.09 -19.15 7.98
CA ALA A 183 13.56 -20.50 7.77
C ALA A 183 12.16 -20.42 7.14
N ALA A 184 11.86 -21.30 6.16
CA ALA A 184 10.53 -21.38 5.57
C ALA A 184 9.43 -21.63 6.60
N SER A 185 9.75 -22.29 7.72
CA SER A 185 8.85 -22.53 8.84
C SER A 185 8.43 -21.27 9.60
N ASP A 186 9.18 -20.18 9.50
CA ASP A 186 8.86 -18.89 10.15
C ASP A 186 7.63 -18.25 9.48
N VAL A 187 7.34 -18.63 8.23
CA VAL A 187 6.16 -18.19 7.51
C VAL A 187 5.00 -19.16 7.78
N PRO A 188 3.96 -18.75 8.51
CA PRO A 188 2.83 -19.62 8.82
C PRO A 188 2.09 -20.04 7.54
N LYS A 189 1.28 -21.09 7.65
CA LYS A 189 0.39 -21.47 6.57
C LYS A 189 -0.75 -20.45 6.47
N TRP A 190 -1.01 -19.95 5.27
CA TRP A 190 -2.16 -19.07 5.01
C TRP A 190 -3.42 -19.88 4.84
N LYS A 191 -4.32 -19.80 5.82
CA LYS A 191 -5.58 -20.57 5.81
C LYS A 191 -6.53 -20.04 4.73
N SER A 192 -7.24 -20.93 4.05
CA SER A 192 -8.18 -20.55 2.98
C SER A 192 -9.35 -19.68 3.44
N ALA A 193 -9.70 -19.71 4.73
CA ALA A 193 -10.73 -18.83 5.31
C ALA A 193 -10.19 -17.48 5.78
N ASP A 194 -8.87 -17.27 5.74
CA ASP A 194 -8.22 -16.05 6.23
C ASP A 194 -8.04 -15.04 5.09
N PHE A 195 -8.74 -13.93 5.19
CA PHE A 195 -8.64 -12.79 4.27
C PHE A 195 -7.98 -11.58 4.93
N ASP A 196 -7.64 -11.66 6.22
CA ASP A 196 -7.22 -10.54 7.05
C ASP A 196 -5.70 -10.51 7.32
N SER A 197 -4.99 -11.58 7.00
CA SER A 197 -3.53 -11.63 7.14
C SER A 197 -2.82 -10.69 6.18
N ILE A 198 -1.75 -10.07 6.69
CA ILE A 198 -0.73 -9.37 5.91
C ILE A 198 0.60 -10.07 6.15
N TYR A 199 1.30 -10.46 5.09
CA TYR A 199 2.69 -10.92 5.17
C TYR A 199 3.61 -9.76 4.82
N VAL A 200 4.51 -9.42 5.74
CA VAL A 200 5.48 -8.35 5.55
C VAL A 200 6.87 -8.93 5.46
N VAL A 201 7.56 -8.63 4.39
CA VAL A 201 8.95 -9.05 4.16
C VAL A 201 9.81 -7.79 4.08
N ARG A 202 10.77 -7.66 4.98
CA ARG A 202 11.76 -6.58 4.95
C ARG A 202 13.07 -7.13 4.40
N VAL A 203 13.53 -6.57 3.30
CA VAL A 203 14.79 -6.93 2.64
C VAL A 203 15.83 -5.87 2.99
N ASP A 204 16.82 -6.25 3.76
CA ASP A 204 17.95 -5.40 4.16
C ASP A 204 19.10 -5.56 3.14
N TRP A 205 19.44 -4.48 2.47
CA TRP A 205 20.49 -4.39 1.45
C TRP A 205 21.81 -3.84 1.99
N SER A 206 21.95 -3.64 3.28
CA SER A 206 23.14 -3.00 3.88
C SER A 206 24.40 -3.85 3.74
N SER A 207 24.26 -5.16 3.62
CA SER A 207 25.34 -6.10 3.33
C SER A 207 25.36 -6.46 1.83
N GLY A 208 26.47 -6.96 1.32
CA GLY A 208 26.59 -7.38 -0.09
C GLY A 208 25.57 -8.45 -0.52
N THR A 209 25.06 -9.23 0.44
CA THR A 209 23.96 -10.19 0.26
C THR A 209 22.75 -9.70 1.04
N PRO A 210 21.56 -9.61 0.42
CA PRO A 210 20.37 -9.15 1.11
C PRO A 210 19.96 -10.13 2.23
N VAL A 211 19.57 -9.57 3.37
CA VAL A 211 19.04 -10.33 4.51
C VAL A 211 17.55 -10.05 4.63
N VAL A 212 16.76 -11.10 4.81
CA VAL A 212 15.30 -10.99 4.86
C VAL A 212 14.79 -11.24 6.27
N ARG A 213 13.83 -10.41 6.69
CA ARG A 213 13.04 -10.61 7.92
C ARG A 213 11.56 -10.68 7.55
N PHE A 214 10.88 -11.64 8.14
CA PHE A 214 9.44 -11.83 7.98
C PHE A 214 8.69 -11.34 9.22
N LYS A 215 7.51 -10.73 8.99
CA LYS A 215 6.53 -10.42 10.03
C LYS A 215 5.14 -10.80 9.52
N HIS A 216 4.37 -11.50 10.36
CA HIS A 216 2.92 -11.69 10.13
C HIS A 216 2.19 -10.54 10.82
N ASP A 217 1.35 -9.85 10.07
CA ASP A 217 0.48 -8.75 10.52
C ASP A 217 -0.97 -9.01 10.08
N ARG A 218 -1.89 -8.10 10.39
CA ARG A 218 -3.32 -8.24 10.06
C ARG A 218 -3.86 -6.93 9.48
N GLU A 219 -4.92 -7.03 8.69
CA GLU A 219 -5.68 -5.86 8.21
C GLU A 219 -6.61 -5.33 9.30
N ASP A 220 -7.09 -6.21 10.19
CA ASP A 220 -8.12 -5.94 11.19
C ASP A 220 -9.48 -5.54 10.57
N LEU A 221 -9.79 -6.13 9.39
CA LEU A 221 -10.96 -5.85 8.57
C LEU A 221 -11.98 -6.99 8.50
N ASP A 222 -11.88 -8.02 9.35
CA ASP A 222 -12.84 -9.13 9.35
C ASP A 222 -14.28 -8.70 9.66
N GLY A 223 -14.45 -7.55 10.34
CA GLY A 223 -15.75 -6.97 10.70
C GLY A 223 -16.40 -6.06 9.65
N VAL A 224 -15.83 -5.94 8.44
CA VAL A 224 -16.46 -5.12 7.38
C VAL A 224 -17.80 -5.72 6.95
N SER A 225 -18.70 -4.86 6.48
CA SER A 225 -20.06 -5.26 6.08
C SER A 225 -20.08 -6.25 4.93
N ASP A 226 -21.02 -7.17 4.95
CA ASP A 226 -21.35 -8.06 3.83
C ASP A 226 -22.31 -7.38 2.82
N GLU A 227 -22.90 -6.22 3.15
CA GLU A 227 -23.75 -5.47 2.24
C GLU A 227 -22.91 -4.70 1.21
N CYS A 228 -23.38 -4.67 -0.05
CA CYS A 228 -22.71 -3.91 -1.09
C CYS A 228 -22.69 -2.41 -0.79
N PRO A 229 -21.54 -1.72 -0.93
CA PRO A 229 -21.43 -0.29 -0.68
C PRO A 229 -22.25 0.56 -1.64
N CYS A 230 -22.70 -0.03 -2.77
CA CYS A 230 -23.58 0.59 -3.76
C CYS A 230 -25.07 0.30 -3.51
N ALA A 231 -25.42 -0.43 -2.44
CA ALA A 231 -26.81 -0.66 -2.07
C ALA A 231 -27.51 0.68 -1.78
N GLY A 232 -28.66 0.92 -2.41
CA GLY A 232 -29.43 2.17 -2.25
C GLY A 232 -29.01 3.31 -3.20
N LEU A 233 -28.04 3.14 -4.06
CA LEU A 233 -27.82 4.09 -5.15
C LEU A 233 -29.01 4.07 -6.11
N PRO A 234 -29.51 5.25 -6.56
CA PRO A 234 -30.58 5.28 -7.55
C PRO A 234 -30.14 4.58 -8.84
N ALA A 235 -31.07 3.83 -9.44
CA ALA A 235 -30.82 3.25 -10.75
C ALA A 235 -30.39 4.34 -11.74
N PRO A 236 -29.43 4.07 -12.64
CA PRO A 236 -29.03 5.03 -13.65
C PRO A 236 -30.24 5.43 -14.48
N LYS A 237 -30.40 6.74 -14.69
CA LYS A 237 -31.48 7.26 -15.54
C LYS A 237 -31.28 6.71 -16.94
N PRO A 238 -32.32 6.11 -17.58
CA PRO A 238 -32.19 5.64 -18.94
C PRO A 238 -31.77 6.80 -19.88
N PRO A 239 -30.95 6.53 -20.89
CA PRO A 239 -30.58 7.56 -21.88
C PRO A 239 -31.84 8.21 -22.45
N ALA A 240 -31.81 9.53 -22.62
CA ALA A 240 -32.87 10.26 -23.30
C ALA A 240 -32.97 9.68 -24.71
N GLN A 241 -34.18 9.27 -25.14
CA GLN A 241 -34.49 8.81 -26.50
C GLN A 241 -34.51 9.98 -27.45
#